data_7dec19c28053e6b883cc07caae9b362f
#
_entry.id   7dec19c28053e6b883cc07caae9b362f
#
_cell.length_a   1.000
_cell.length_b   1.000
_cell.length_c   1.000
_cell.angle_alpha   90.00
_cell.angle_beta   90.00
_cell.angle_gamma   90.00
#
_symmetry.space_group_name_H-M   'P 1'
#
loop_
_entity.id
_entity.type
_entity.pdbx_description
1 polymer ?
#
loop_
_entity_poly.entity_id
_entity_poly.type
_entity_poly.pdbx_seq_one_letter_code
_entity_poly.pdbx_strand_id
1 'polypeptide(L)'
;MFDFERPNIEVSEISEDKKYGKFVVKPLERGYGITLGNSLRRIMLSSLPGAAVSQIKIEGVLHEFSSIPGVKEDVSEIIMNIKSLAIKNNSETNEAKTAYIEFEGEGVVRASDIQCDQDIEILNPTL
;
A
#
# COMPACT_ATOMS: atom_id res chain seq x y z
N MET A 1 -32.86 12.14 30.39
CA MET A 1 -31.94 12.75 29.41
C MET A 1 -30.55 12.18 29.63
N PHE A 2 -30.01 11.51 28.65
CA PHE A 2 -28.65 10.97 28.74
C PHE A 2 -27.67 12.08 28.42
N ASP A 3 -26.91 12.49 29.40
CA ASP A 3 -25.87 13.49 29.24
C ASP A 3 -24.58 12.79 28.84
N PHE A 4 -24.34 12.72 27.52
CA PHE A 4 -23.10 12.15 27.01
C PHE A 4 -21.99 13.19 27.06
N GLU A 5 -20.96 12.91 27.83
CA GLU A 5 -19.74 13.70 27.76
C GLU A 5 -19.13 13.57 26.37
N ARG A 6 -18.70 14.70 25.80
CA ARG A 6 -18.02 14.69 24.50
C ARG A 6 -16.65 14.04 24.66
N PRO A 7 -16.35 12.99 23.88
CA PRO A 7 -15.04 12.40 23.91
C PRO A 7 -13.97 13.35 23.37
N ASN A 8 -12.83 13.35 24.02
CA ASN A 8 -11.64 14.04 23.56
C ASN A 8 -10.70 13.05 22.89
N ILE A 9 -10.09 13.47 21.80
CA ILE A 9 -9.08 12.70 21.08
C ILE A 9 -7.72 13.24 21.47
N GLU A 10 -6.91 12.40 22.09
CA GLU A 10 -5.53 12.71 22.45
C GLU A 10 -4.58 11.94 21.53
N VAL A 11 -3.61 12.63 20.97
CA VAL A 11 -2.52 12.01 20.23
C VAL A 11 -1.47 11.58 21.25
N SER A 12 -1.41 10.28 21.53
CA SER A 12 -0.46 9.71 22.49
C SER A 12 0.93 9.57 21.90
N GLU A 13 1.01 9.12 20.66
CA GLU A 13 2.27 8.87 19.98
C GLU A 13 2.08 8.99 18.48
N ILE A 14 3.01 9.61 17.79
CA ILE A 14 3.15 9.57 16.33
C ILE A 14 4.62 9.33 16.02
N SER A 15 4.91 8.35 15.15
CA SER A 15 6.27 8.10 14.68
C SER A 15 6.78 9.25 13.81
N GLU A 16 8.10 9.44 13.75
CA GLU A 16 8.73 10.50 12.94
C GLU A 16 8.38 10.36 11.46
N ASP A 17 8.30 9.14 10.96
CA ASP A 17 7.93 8.82 9.58
C ASP A 17 6.42 8.86 9.31
N LYS A 18 5.61 9.16 10.34
CA LYS A 18 4.14 9.23 10.28
C LYS A 18 3.45 7.94 9.83
N LYS A 19 4.12 6.80 9.97
CA LYS A 19 3.55 5.48 9.63
C LYS A 19 2.87 4.78 10.79
N TYR A 20 3.09 5.26 12.00
CA TYR A 20 2.47 4.77 13.21
C TYR A 20 1.88 5.92 14.01
N GLY A 21 0.68 5.71 14.52
CA GLY A 21 0.03 6.65 15.42
C GLY A 21 -0.77 5.93 16.48
N LYS A 22 -0.70 6.43 17.70
CA LYS A 22 -1.51 5.98 18.82
C LYS A 22 -2.37 7.13 19.30
N PHE A 23 -3.67 6.90 19.31
CA PHE A 23 -4.68 7.87 19.69
C PHE A 23 -5.50 7.32 20.85
N VAL A 24 -5.82 8.18 21.80
CA VAL A 24 -6.67 7.83 22.94
C VAL A 24 -7.95 8.67 22.85
N VAL A 25 -9.08 8.00 22.84
CA VAL A 25 -10.40 8.63 22.81
C VAL A 25 -11.09 8.34 24.13
N LYS A 26 -11.34 9.37 24.91
CA LYS A 26 -11.98 9.25 26.23
C LYS A 26 -12.73 10.56 26.60
N PRO A 27 -13.79 10.49 27.42
CA PRO A 27 -14.44 9.28 27.90
C PRO A 27 -15.37 8.66 26.83
N LEU A 28 -15.52 7.34 26.84
CA LEU A 28 -16.47 6.62 26.01
C LEU A 28 -17.40 5.77 26.88
N GLU A 29 -18.66 5.75 26.53
CA GLU A 29 -19.63 4.84 27.13
C GLU A 29 -19.26 3.38 26.87
N ARG A 30 -19.68 2.50 27.78
CA ARG A 30 -19.38 1.08 27.67
C ARG A 30 -19.89 0.49 26.33
N GLY A 31 -19.03 -0.18 25.62
CA GLY A 31 -19.32 -0.79 24.31
C GLY A 31 -19.05 0.11 23.10
N TYR A 32 -18.98 1.42 23.29
CA TYR A 32 -18.73 2.34 22.15
C TYR A 32 -17.30 2.27 21.61
N GLY A 33 -16.34 1.84 22.41
CA GLY A 33 -14.96 1.66 21.96
C GLY A 33 -14.86 0.63 20.83
N ILE A 34 -15.51 -0.50 20.97
CA ILE A 34 -15.57 -1.55 19.94
C ILE A 34 -16.27 -1.04 18.68
N THR A 35 -17.38 -0.36 18.82
CA THR A 35 -18.13 0.20 17.69
C THR A 35 -17.32 1.22 16.92
N LEU A 36 -16.69 2.16 17.61
CA LEU A 36 -15.84 3.17 17.00
C LEU A 36 -14.62 2.54 16.31
N GLY A 37 -13.94 1.63 17.00
CA GLY A 37 -12.77 0.94 16.47
C GLY A 37 -13.07 0.13 15.20
N ASN A 38 -14.16 -0.63 15.22
CA ASN A 38 -14.60 -1.39 14.05
C ASN A 38 -15.01 -0.50 12.88
N SER A 39 -15.69 0.60 13.14
CA SER A 39 -16.10 1.55 12.10
C SER A 39 -14.88 2.19 11.42
N LEU A 40 -13.92 2.65 12.20
CA LEU A 40 -12.67 3.23 11.69
C LEU A 40 -11.86 2.19 10.92
N ARG A 41 -11.73 0.98 11.45
CA ARG A 41 -11.02 -0.11 10.79
C ARG A 41 -11.61 -0.41 9.40
N ARG A 42 -12.92 -0.54 9.31
CA ARG A 42 -13.61 -0.85 8.05
C ARG A 42 -13.45 0.25 7.03
N ILE A 43 -13.56 1.51 7.42
CA ILE A 43 -13.33 2.67 6.54
C ILE A 43 -11.89 2.71 6.04
N MET A 44 -10.92 2.50 6.93
CA MET A 44 -9.51 2.52 6.57
C MET A 44 -9.14 1.40 5.60
N LEU A 45 -9.76 0.24 5.73
CA LEU A 45 -9.47 -0.90 4.84
C LEU A 45 -10.18 -0.82 3.48
N SER A 46 -11.31 -0.15 3.39
CA SER A 46 -12.19 -0.22 2.21
C SER A 46 -12.34 1.08 1.45
N SER A 47 -12.11 2.23 2.07
CA SER A 47 -12.61 3.51 1.54
C SER A 47 -11.54 4.57 1.35
N LEU A 48 -10.30 4.31 1.75
CA LEU A 48 -9.19 5.24 1.48
C LEU A 48 -8.70 5.08 0.04
N PRO A 49 -8.65 6.17 -0.72
CA PRO A 49 -8.11 6.10 -2.07
C PRO A 49 -6.59 5.88 -2.04
N GLY A 50 -6.09 5.19 -3.03
CA GLY A 50 -4.68 4.93 -3.16
C GLY A 50 -4.33 4.41 -4.55
N ALA A 51 -3.05 4.29 -4.81
CA ALA A 51 -2.53 3.74 -6.05
C ALA A 51 -1.94 2.35 -5.79
N ALA A 52 -2.20 1.43 -6.71
CA ALA A 52 -1.66 0.08 -6.67
C ALA A 52 -1.52 -0.47 -8.09
N VAL A 53 -0.73 -1.51 -8.24
CA VAL A 53 -0.60 -2.21 -9.51
C VAL A 53 -1.84 -3.07 -9.73
N SER A 54 -2.52 -2.85 -10.85
CA SER A 54 -3.73 -3.61 -11.24
C SER A 54 -3.42 -4.74 -12.22
N GLN A 55 -2.40 -4.59 -13.05
CA GLN A 55 -2.02 -5.56 -14.07
C GLN A 55 -0.52 -5.58 -14.23
N ILE A 56 0.01 -6.76 -14.55
CA ILE A 56 1.39 -6.93 -14.99
C ILE A 56 1.43 -7.71 -16.28
N LYS A 57 2.44 -7.45 -17.10
CA LYS A 57 2.77 -8.23 -18.29
C LYS A 57 4.25 -8.52 -18.26
N ILE A 58 4.59 -9.80 -18.42
CA ILE A 58 5.96 -10.26 -18.51
C ILE A 58 6.15 -10.89 -19.89
N GLU A 59 7.16 -10.45 -20.61
CA GLU A 59 7.46 -10.99 -21.92
C GLU A 59 7.73 -12.50 -21.86
N GLY A 60 7.06 -13.26 -22.73
CA GLY A 60 7.18 -14.71 -22.77
C GLY A 60 6.41 -15.48 -21.70
N VAL A 61 5.64 -14.81 -20.87
CA VAL A 61 4.83 -15.42 -19.81
C VAL A 61 3.35 -15.26 -20.11
N LEU A 62 2.61 -16.37 -20.08
CA LEU A 62 1.18 -16.40 -20.40
C LEU A 62 0.27 -16.43 -19.16
N HIS A 63 0.78 -16.93 -18.02
CA HIS A 63 0.00 -17.05 -16.80
C HIS A 63 0.88 -16.98 -15.53
N GLU A 64 0.24 -16.77 -14.42
CA GLU A 64 0.88 -16.54 -13.11
C GLU A 64 1.62 -17.76 -12.51
N PHE A 65 1.37 -18.94 -13.03
CA PHE A 65 2.03 -20.17 -12.58
C PHE A 65 3.28 -20.54 -13.37
N SER A 66 3.69 -19.66 -14.28
CA SER A 66 4.90 -19.85 -15.07
C SER A 66 6.16 -19.49 -14.30
N SER A 67 7.29 -19.99 -14.78
CA SER A 67 8.62 -19.53 -14.37
C SER A 67 9.28 -18.77 -15.53
N ILE A 68 10.22 -17.91 -15.18
CA ILE A 68 10.99 -17.13 -16.16
C ILE A 68 12.40 -17.73 -16.23
N PRO A 69 12.90 -18.14 -17.41
CA PRO A 69 14.28 -18.63 -17.53
C PRO A 69 15.29 -17.62 -17.00
N GLY A 70 16.19 -18.06 -16.12
CA GLY A 70 17.21 -17.22 -15.54
C GLY A 70 16.76 -16.34 -14.36
N VAL A 71 15.52 -16.45 -13.93
CA VAL A 71 14.98 -15.75 -12.75
C VAL A 71 14.70 -16.77 -11.66
N LYS A 72 15.20 -16.50 -10.45
CA LYS A 72 15.06 -17.39 -9.30
C LYS A 72 13.61 -17.51 -8.83
N GLU A 73 12.92 -16.38 -8.76
CA GLU A 73 11.53 -16.30 -8.35
C GLU A 73 10.60 -16.74 -9.49
N ASP A 74 9.55 -17.47 -9.16
CA ASP A 74 8.48 -17.73 -10.10
C ASP A 74 7.57 -16.50 -10.27
N VAL A 75 6.67 -16.54 -11.23
CA VAL A 75 5.77 -15.40 -11.52
C VAL A 75 4.86 -15.08 -10.34
N SER A 76 4.40 -16.09 -9.60
CA SER A 76 3.57 -15.89 -8.40
C SER A 76 4.31 -15.12 -7.32
N GLU A 77 5.58 -15.43 -7.08
CA GLU A 77 6.42 -14.70 -6.12
C GLU A 77 6.66 -13.25 -6.59
N ILE A 78 6.89 -13.05 -7.88
CA ILE A 78 7.04 -11.70 -8.46
C ILE A 78 5.76 -10.88 -8.26
N ILE A 79 4.60 -11.47 -8.48
CA ILE A 79 3.31 -10.81 -8.25
C ILE A 79 3.13 -10.42 -6.78
N MET A 80 3.48 -11.29 -5.86
CA MET A 80 3.41 -11.01 -4.42
C MET A 80 4.33 -9.84 -4.05
N ASN A 81 5.54 -9.80 -4.59
CA ASN A 81 6.47 -8.71 -4.37
C ASN A 81 5.92 -7.39 -4.92
N ILE A 82 5.37 -7.40 -6.12
CA ILE A 82 4.76 -6.22 -6.75
C ILE A 82 3.57 -5.70 -5.93
N LYS A 83 2.75 -6.59 -5.36
CA LYS A 83 1.65 -6.20 -4.47
C LYS A 83 2.13 -5.50 -3.19
N SER A 84 3.36 -5.72 -2.80
CA SER A 84 3.96 -5.08 -1.61
C SER A 84 4.52 -3.69 -1.91
N LEU A 85 4.51 -3.24 -3.16
CA LEU A 85 4.95 -1.89 -3.52
C LEU A 85 4.02 -0.83 -2.95
N ALA A 86 4.61 0.15 -2.29
CA ALA A 86 3.91 1.36 -1.86
C ALA A 86 4.08 2.43 -2.94
N ILE A 87 2.97 2.74 -3.60
CA ILE A 87 2.96 3.63 -4.76
C ILE A 87 2.14 4.88 -4.45
N LYS A 88 2.68 6.02 -4.82
CA LYS A 88 1.98 7.30 -4.78
C LYS A 88 1.79 7.83 -6.19
N ASN A 89 0.56 8.17 -6.52
CA ASN A 89 0.24 8.83 -7.78
C ASN A 89 -0.02 10.31 -7.51
N ASN A 90 0.85 11.16 -8.03
CA ASN A 90 0.76 12.62 -7.89
C ASN A 90 -0.05 13.27 -9.02
N SER A 91 -0.56 12.50 -9.98
CA SER A 91 -1.38 13.04 -11.05
C SER A 91 -2.82 13.30 -10.59
N GLU A 92 -3.46 14.28 -11.19
CA GLU A 92 -4.86 14.62 -10.93
C GLU A 92 -5.84 13.70 -11.68
N THR A 93 -5.34 12.87 -12.58
CA THR A 93 -6.15 11.96 -13.39
C THR A 93 -6.23 10.57 -12.77
N ASN A 94 -7.36 9.90 -12.97
CA ASN A 94 -7.57 8.51 -12.57
C ASN A 94 -7.21 7.51 -13.69
N GLU A 95 -6.49 7.95 -14.69
CA GLU A 95 -6.05 7.09 -15.78
C GLU A 95 -4.98 6.12 -15.33
N ALA A 96 -5.05 4.90 -15.84
CA ALA A 96 -4.02 3.91 -15.63
C ALA A 96 -2.70 4.34 -16.27
N LYS A 97 -1.62 4.27 -15.50
CA LYS A 97 -0.27 4.58 -15.98
C LYS A 97 0.55 3.31 -16.09
N THR A 98 1.52 3.33 -16.98
CA THR A 98 2.39 2.19 -17.24
C THR A 98 3.79 2.47 -16.71
N ALA A 99 4.34 1.52 -15.97
CA ALA A 99 5.73 1.48 -15.58
C ALA A 99 6.36 0.18 -16.12
N TYR A 100 7.67 0.17 -16.28
CA TYR A 100 8.34 -1.02 -16.80
C TYR A 100 9.70 -1.25 -16.14
N ILE A 101 10.16 -2.49 -16.22
CA ILE A 101 11.48 -2.91 -15.76
C ILE A 101 12.20 -3.53 -16.96
N GLU A 102 13.41 -3.05 -17.20
CA GLU A 102 14.34 -3.64 -18.14
C GLU A 102 15.66 -3.89 -17.39
N PHE A 103 16.07 -5.14 -17.29
CA PHE A 103 17.27 -5.52 -16.54
C PHE A 103 18.01 -6.62 -17.29
N GLU A 104 19.31 -6.42 -17.47
CA GLU A 104 20.21 -7.38 -18.08
C GLU A 104 21.36 -7.75 -17.12
N GLY A 105 21.78 -9.00 -17.17
CA GLY A 105 22.89 -9.51 -16.39
C GLY A 105 22.46 -10.13 -15.06
N GLU A 106 23.46 -10.50 -14.28
CA GLU A 106 23.25 -11.07 -12.94
C GLU A 106 23.07 -9.95 -11.90
N GLY A 107 22.09 -10.14 -11.03
CA GLY A 107 21.87 -9.21 -9.94
C GLY A 107 20.47 -9.28 -9.36
N VAL A 108 20.24 -8.45 -8.37
CA VAL A 108 18.95 -8.30 -7.71
C VAL A 108 18.21 -7.13 -8.33
N VAL A 109 17.01 -7.41 -8.85
CA VAL A 109 16.11 -6.37 -9.34
C VAL A 109 15.29 -5.85 -8.16
N ARG A 110 15.36 -4.55 -7.94
CA ARG A 110 14.64 -3.88 -6.85
C ARG A 110 13.59 -2.92 -7.39
N ALA A 111 12.72 -2.46 -6.53
CA ALA A 111 11.73 -1.45 -6.88
C ALA A 111 12.34 -0.16 -7.44
N SER A 112 13.57 0.18 -7.05
CA SER A 112 14.34 1.30 -7.61
C SER A 112 14.67 1.14 -9.10
N ASP A 113 14.65 -0.07 -9.64
CA ASP A 113 14.90 -0.35 -11.06
C ASP A 113 13.65 -0.14 -11.94
N ILE A 114 12.50 0.12 -11.33
CA ILE A 114 11.25 0.38 -12.04
C ILE A 114 11.30 1.77 -12.67
N GLN A 115 11.10 1.80 -13.97
CA GLN A 115 10.99 3.05 -14.73
C GLN A 115 9.53 3.43 -14.84
N CYS A 116 9.16 4.54 -14.24
CA CYS A 116 7.79 5.03 -14.19
C CYS A 116 7.70 6.49 -14.62
N ASP A 117 6.47 6.93 -14.90
CA ASP A 117 6.16 8.32 -15.18
C ASP A 117 6.57 9.20 -13.99
N GLN A 118 6.88 10.47 -14.27
CA GLN A 118 7.21 11.47 -13.25
C GLN A 118 6.14 11.65 -12.18
N ASP A 119 4.87 11.34 -12.49
CA ASP A 119 3.75 11.44 -11.57
C ASP A 119 3.64 10.25 -10.62
N ILE A 120 4.38 9.18 -10.87
CA ILE A 120 4.37 7.96 -10.05
C ILE A 120 5.63 7.90 -9.21
N GLU A 121 5.43 7.74 -7.91
CA GLU A 121 6.51 7.62 -6.94
C GLU A 121 6.40 6.29 -6.20
N ILE A 122 7.50 5.56 -6.14
CA ILE A 122 7.61 4.33 -5.35
C ILE A 122 8.22 4.69 -4.00
N LEU A 123 7.45 4.45 -2.92
CA LEU A 123 7.82 4.87 -1.58
C LEU A 123 8.73 3.87 -0.86
N ASN A 124 8.83 2.64 -1.37
CA ASN A 124 9.70 1.58 -0.83
C ASN A 124 10.69 1.04 -1.89
N PRO A 125 11.65 1.85 -2.35
CA PRO A 125 12.52 1.52 -3.50
C PRO A 125 13.49 0.38 -3.23
N THR A 126 13.67 -0.02 -1.99
CA THR A 126 14.58 -1.11 -1.60
C THR A 126 13.95 -2.50 -1.60
N LEU A 127 12.66 -2.57 -1.87
CA LEU A 127 11.90 -3.83 -1.92
C LEU A 127 12.40 -4.76 -3.03
#